data_8771cd6e16b79be4745b1e489818ad37
#
_entry.id   8771cd6e16b79be4745b1e489818ad37
#
_cell.length_a   1.000
_cell.length_b   1.000
_cell.length_c   1.000
_cell.angle_alpha   90.00
_cell.angle_beta   90.00
_cell.angle_gamma   90.00
#
_symmetry.space_group_name_H-M   'P 1'
#
loop_
_entity.id
_entity.type
_entity.pdbx_description
1 polymer ?
#
loop_
_entity_poly.entity_id
_entity_poly.type
_entity_poly.pdbx_seq_one_letter_code
_entity_poly.pdbx_strand_id
1 'polypeptide(L)'
;MQIGVIGLGRMGANIVRRLQRGGHECVAYDVDPSTVERLAADGLPTTPNLTDFLARLAMPRVVWVMVPAGAPTEDTIAKLGELLARDDVIIDGGNTFYRDDIRRAAALRPKGIQYLDVGTSGGIFGLERGYCLMIGGDRAVAERLDPIFATLAPGDDGVARTPGREGRDGRAERGYAYCGPHGAGHFVKMIHNGIEYGMMQAYAEGLDILRSASGTSIPAERRYDFDLADIAEVWRHGSVVSSWLLDLTAAALAENATLSSYSGVVEDSGEGRWTVNAAIEEAVPAEVLAASLFTRFRSRQQHTFAEKILSAMRFGFGGHVEPKK
;
A
#
# COMPACT_ATOMS: atom_id res chain seq x y z
N MET A 1 -10.69 23.34 -4.71
CA MET A 1 -11.53 22.55 -5.65
C MET A 1 -12.52 21.74 -4.83
N GLN A 2 -13.65 21.33 -5.44
CA GLN A 2 -14.58 20.41 -4.80
C GLN A 2 -14.27 18.97 -5.21
N ILE A 3 -14.39 18.00 -4.30
CA ILE A 3 -14.17 16.57 -4.55
C ILE A 3 -15.05 15.71 -3.65
N GLY A 4 -15.59 14.64 -4.23
CA GLY A 4 -16.28 13.58 -3.50
C GLY A 4 -15.32 12.46 -3.11
N VAL A 5 -15.49 11.87 -1.93
CA VAL A 5 -14.71 10.70 -1.48
C VAL A 5 -15.68 9.58 -1.07
N ILE A 6 -15.54 8.42 -1.69
CA ILE A 6 -16.29 7.19 -1.40
C ILE A 6 -15.39 6.18 -0.71
N GLY A 7 -15.87 5.63 0.41
CA GLY A 7 -15.09 4.72 1.26
C GLY A 7 -14.35 5.50 2.35
N LEU A 8 -14.92 5.49 3.56
CA LEU A 8 -14.47 6.31 4.68
C LEU A 8 -13.79 5.45 5.78
N GLY A 9 -13.13 4.38 5.36
CA GLY A 9 -12.22 3.66 6.22
C GLY A 9 -11.05 4.55 6.69
N ARG A 10 -10.08 3.97 7.38
CA ARG A 10 -8.94 4.73 7.96
C ARG A 10 -8.23 5.67 6.98
N MET A 11 -8.02 5.23 5.74
CA MET A 11 -7.35 6.07 4.73
C MET A 11 -8.32 7.10 4.14
N GLY A 12 -9.53 6.71 3.72
CA GLY A 12 -10.47 7.62 3.07
C GLY A 12 -10.89 8.79 3.95
N ALA A 13 -11.19 8.54 5.23
CA ALA A 13 -11.47 9.61 6.18
C ALA A 13 -10.28 10.58 6.36
N ASN A 14 -9.05 10.06 6.38
CA ASN A 14 -7.84 10.88 6.48
C ASN A 14 -7.58 11.69 5.20
N ILE A 15 -7.89 11.14 4.02
CA ILE A 15 -7.86 11.87 2.74
C ILE A 15 -8.82 13.06 2.80
N VAL A 16 -10.08 12.86 3.25
CA VAL A 16 -11.04 13.97 3.42
C VAL A 16 -10.50 15.05 4.35
N ARG A 17 -9.99 14.65 5.53
CA ARG A 17 -9.44 15.61 6.51
C ARG A 17 -8.25 16.39 5.94
N ARG A 18 -7.34 15.72 5.24
CA ARG A 18 -6.17 16.37 4.65
C ARG A 18 -6.56 17.35 3.54
N LEU A 19 -7.49 16.96 2.67
CA LEU A 19 -8.04 17.82 1.63
C LEU A 19 -8.74 19.08 2.21
N GLN A 20 -9.54 18.90 3.26
CA GLN A 20 -10.18 20.02 3.96
C GLN A 20 -9.14 20.98 4.59
N ARG A 21 -8.09 20.45 5.22
CA ARG A 21 -6.97 21.25 5.75
C ARG A 21 -6.29 22.07 4.64
N GLY A 22 -6.21 21.52 3.42
CA GLY A 22 -5.68 22.20 2.24
C GLY A 22 -6.67 23.15 1.53
N GLY A 23 -7.83 23.40 2.12
CA GLY A 23 -8.81 24.35 1.59
C GLY A 23 -9.70 23.80 0.46
N HIS A 24 -9.77 22.47 0.29
CA HIS A 24 -10.69 21.85 -0.65
C HIS A 24 -12.06 21.62 -0.02
N GLU A 25 -13.11 21.76 -0.82
CA GLU A 25 -14.47 21.42 -0.45
C GLU A 25 -14.69 19.92 -0.68
N CYS A 26 -15.04 19.19 0.38
CA CYS A 26 -15.23 17.74 0.31
C CYS A 26 -16.69 17.37 0.51
N VAL A 27 -17.14 16.32 -0.18
CA VAL A 27 -18.35 15.55 0.10
C VAL A 27 -17.94 14.11 0.33
N ALA A 28 -18.45 13.45 1.36
CA ALA A 28 -17.98 12.14 1.77
C ALA A 28 -19.14 11.14 1.89
N TYR A 29 -18.91 9.89 1.46
CA TYR A 29 -19.89 8.81 1.51
C TYR A 29 -19.25 7.47 1.82
N ASP A 30 -19.93 6.66 2.62
CA ASP A 30 -19.63 5.26 2.85
C ASP A 30 -20.90 4.41 2.76
N VAL A 31 -20.78 3.15 2.38
CA VAL A 31 -21.91 2.22 2.34
C VAL A 31 -22.38 1.79 3.72
N ASP A 32 -21.52 1.92 4.74
CA ASP A 32 -21.85 1.64 6.13
C ASP A 32 -22.43 2.88 6.82
N PRO A 33 -23.76 2.89 7.14
CA PRO A 33 -24.40 4.03 7.79
C PRO A 33 -23.77 4.40 9.15
N SER A 34 -23.25 3.42 9.88
CA SER A 34 -22.63 3.66 11.19
C SER A 34 -21.33 4.47 11.05
N THR A 35 -20.58 4.21 10.00
CA THR A 35 -19.39 4.98 9.64
C THR A 35 -19.76 6.41 9.22
N VAL A 36 -20.83 6.58 8.43
CA VAL A 36 -21.33 7.88 8.02
C VAL A 36 -21.74 8.73 9.24
N GLU A 37 -22.55 8.17 10.14
CA GLU A 37 -23.03 8.84 11.36
C GLU A 37 -21.88 9.23 12.29
N ARG A 38 -20.97 8.30 12.55
CA ARG A 38 -19.80 8.55 13.40
C ARG A 38 -18.92 9.67 12.84
N LEU A 39 -18.63 9.66 11.54
CA LEU A 39 -17.77 10.66 10.92
C LEU A 39 -18.49 12.02 10.75
N ALA A 40 -19.82 12.02 10.61
CA ALA A 40 -20.61 13.26 10.67
C ALA A 40 -20.50 13.93 12.06
N ALA A 41 -20.57 13.14 13.14
CA ALA A 41 -20.35 13.63 14.50
C ALA A 41 -18.93 14.18 14.71
N ASP A 42 -17.94 13.62 14.02
CA ASP A 42 -16.55 14.12 13.98
C ASP A 42 -16.38 15.36 13.06
N GLY A 43 -17.45 15.87 12.45
CA GLY A 43 -17.44 17.08 11.61
C GLY A 43 -17.06 16.86 10.15
N LEU A 44 -17.02 15.62 9.65
CA LEU A 44 -16.81 15.37 8.23
C LEU A 44 -18.11 15.62 7.43
N PRO A 45 -18.01 16.14 6.19
CA PRO A 45 -19.15 16.48 5.34
C PRO A 45 -19.75 15.23 4.68
N THR A 46 -20.30 14.34 5.47
CA THR A 46 -20.87 13.07 5.01
C THR A 46 -22.27 13.21 4.44
N THR A 47 -22.69 12.22 3.64
CA THR A 47 -24.02 12.10 3.06
C THR A 47 -24.61 10.71 3.35
N PRO A 48 -25.96 10.60 3.49
CA PRO A 48 -26.57 9.35 3.90
C PRO A 48 -26.63 8.28 2.78
N ASN A 49 -26.52 8.70 1.52
CA ASN A 49 -26.60 7.81 0.37
C ASN A 49 -25.86 8.39 -0.84
N LEU A 50 -25.64 7.53 -1.84
CA LEU A 50 -24.90 7.90 -3.04
C LEU A 50 -25.61 8.96 -3.91
N THR A 51 -26.94 9.01 -3.91
CA THR A 51 -27.71 10.00 -4.67
C THR A 51 -27.47 11.40 -4.12
N ASP A 52 -27.58 11.57 -2.80
CA ASP A 52 -27.31 12.85 -2.13
C ASP A 52 -25.83 13.24 -2.27
N PHE A 53 -24.93 12.25 -2.22
CA PHE A 53 -23.52 12.47 -2.44
C PHE A 53 -23.26 13.10 -3.82
N LEU A 54 -23.78 12.50 -4.89
CA LEU A 54 -23.61 13.01 -6.24
C LEU A 54 -24.35 14.35 -6.48
N ALA A 55 -25.50 14.56 -5.84
CA ALA A 55 -26.26 15.80 -5.96
C ALA A 55 -25.55 17.02 -5.34
N ARG A 56 -24.67 16.81 -4.36
CA ARG A 56 -23.88 17.88 -3.72
C ARG A 56 -22.61 18.24 -4.49
N LEU A 57 -22.22 17.44 -5.48
CA LEU A 57 -21.01 17.68 -6.27
C LEU A 57 -21.32 18.56 -7.49
N ALA A 58 -20.55 19.64 -7.66
CA ALA A 58 -20.59 20.47 -8.85
C ALA A 58 -20.03 19.73 -10.08
N MET A 59 -20.67 19.93 -11.24
CA MET A 59 -20.17 19.38 -12.50
C MET A 59 -19.06 20.26 -13.11
N PRO A 60 -18.04 19.65 -13.74
CA PRO A 60 -17.77 18.21 -13.80
C PRO A 60 -17.33 17.67 -12.45
N ARG A 61 -17.99 16.60 -12.02
CA ARG A 61 -17.75 15.98 -10.72
C ARG A 61 -16.39 15.29 -10.67
N VAL A 62 -15.75 15.31 -9.50
CA VAL A 62 -14.53 14.53 -9.22
C VAL A 62 -14.81 13.61 -8.05
N VAL A 63 -14.68 12.31 -8.24
CA VAL A 63 -14.99 11.29 -7.24
C VAL A 63 -13.75 10.42 -6.98
N TRP A 64 -13.23 10.47 -5.77
CA TRP A 64 -12.18 9.59 -5.28
C TRP A 64 -12.78 8.35 -4.64
N VAL A 65 -12.41 7.17 -5.12
CA VAL A 65 -12.85 5.87 -4.60
C VAL A 65 -11.72 5.27 -3.75
N MET A 66 -12.00 4.99 -2.48
CA MET A 66 -11.06 4.41 -1.51
C MET A 66 -11.70 3.23 -0.79
N VAL A 67 -12.06 2.20 -1.54
CA VAL A 67 -12.74 1.00 -1.04
C VAL A 67 -11.84 -0.23 -1.18
N PRO A 68 -12.15 -1.36 -0.49
CA PRO A 68 -11.37 -2.58 -0.63
C PRO A 68 -11.28 -3.06 -2.08
N ALA A 69 -10.13 -3.61 -2.45
CA ALA A 69 -9.88 -4.16 -3.79
C ALA A 69 -10.86 -5.28 -4.16
N GLY A 70 -10.99 -5.53 -5.46
CA GLY A 70 -11.86 -6.58 -6.00
C GLY A 70 -13.30 -6.13 -6.18
N ALA A 71 -14.28 -6.96 -5.76
CA ALA A 71 -15.69 -6.70 -5.98
C ALA A 71 -16.19 -5.34 -5.44
N PRO A 72 -15.83 -4.87 -4.24
CA PRO A 72 -16.26 -3.55 -3.77
C PRO A 72 -15.85 -2.40 -4.68
N THR A 73 -14.63 -2.43 -5.22
CA THR A 73 -14.15 -1.42 -6.18
C THR A 73 -14.88 -1.56 -7.51
N GLU A 74 -15.03 -2.78 -8.02
CA GLU A 74 -15.72 -3.04 -9.28
C GLU A 74 -17.17 -2.53 -9.26
N ASP A 75 -17.94 -2.91 -8.22
CA ASP A 75 -19.33 -2.54 -8.07
C ASP A 75 -19.50 -1.02 -7.91
N THR A 76 -18.61 -0.39 -7.16
CA THR A 76 -18.63 1.07 -6.96
C THR A 76 -18.38 1.81 -8.26
N ILE A 77 -17.35 1.42 -9.02
CA ILE A 77 -17.01 2.08 -10.28
C ILE A 77 -18.08 1.81 -11.36
N ALA A 78 -18.62 0.59 -11.43
CA ALA A 78 -19.72 0.27 -12.36
C ALA A 78 -20.94 1.15 -12.07
N LYS A 79 -21.35 1.28 -10.80
CA LYS A 79 -22.47 2.13 -10.39
C LYS A 79 -22.22 3.61 -10.66
N LEU A 80 -21.02 4.10 -10.40
CA LEU A 80 -20.64 5.47 -10.76
C LEU A 80 -20.70 5.67 -12.28
N GLY A 81 -20.27 4.69 -13.07
CA GLY A 81 -20.35 4.71 -14.53
C GLY A 81 -21.79 4.77 -15.09
N GLU A 82 -22.80 4.45 -14.30
CA GLU A 82 -24.21 4.60 -14.65
C GLU A 82 -24.77 5.98 -14.27
N LEU A 83 -24.22 6.62 -13.24
CA LEU A 83 -24.76 7.81 -12.62
C LEU A 83 -24.01 9.10 -12.99
N LEU A 84 -22.76 8.98 -13.41
CA LEU A 84 -21.93 10.12 -13.79
C LEU A 84 -22.16 10.52 -15.25
N ALA A 85 -21.82 11.77 -15.55
CA ALA A 85 -21.99 12.38 -16.87
C ALA A 85 -20.64 12.54 -17.58
N ARG A 86 -20.69 12.98 -18.83
CA ARG A 86 -19.51 13.37 -19.62
C ARG A 86 -18.66 14.38 -18.82
N ASP A 87 -17.36 14.21 -18.87
CA ASP A 87 -16.30 15.02 -18.24
C ASP A 87 -16.21 14.89 -16.72
N ASP A 88 -17.12 14.13 -16.06
CA ASP A 88 -16.95 13.71 -14.69
C ASP A 88 -15.71 12.78 -14.58
N VAL A 89 -15.05 12.77 -13.42
CA VAL A 89 -13.81 12.01 -13.19
C VAL A 89 -14.01 11.02 -12.05
N ILE A 90 -13.62 9.78 -12.27
CA ILE A 90 -13.42 8.76 -11.24
C ILE A 90 -11.92 8.63 -11.00
N ILE A 91 -11.50 8.72 -9.74
CA ILE A 91 -10.13 8.42 -9.28
C ILE A 91 -10.21 7.15 -8.44
N ASP A 92 -9.63 6.05 -8.92
CA ASP A 92 -9.41 4.87 -8.10
C ASP A 92 -8.11 5.05 -7.30
N GLY A 93 -8.24 5.34 -6.01
CA GLY A 93 -7.12 5.51 -5.08
C GLY A 93 -6.89 4.29 -4.19
N GLY A 94 -7.62 3.20 -4.44
CA GLY A 94 -7.52 1.96 -3.71
C GLY A 94 -6.28 1.14 -4.05
N ASN A 95 -6.32 -0.12 -3.67
CA ASN A 95 -5.23 -1.05 -3.94
C ASN A 95 -5.64 -2.00 -5.07
N THR A 96 -5.69 -1.49 -6.28
CA THR A 96 -6.28 -2.15 -7.44
C THR A 96 -5.22 -2.84 -8.32
N PHE A 97 -5.60 -3.95 -8.95
CA PHE A 97 -4.79 -4.58 -9.98
C PHE A 97 -4.83 -3.76 -11.27
N TYR A 98 -3.68 -3.30 -11.74
CA TYR A 98 -3.54 -2.35 -12.85
C TYR A 98 -4.27 -2.73 -14.13
N ARG A 99 -4.48 -4.02 -14.40
CA ARG A 99 -5.23 -4.48 -15.59
C ARG A 99 -6.72 -4.20 -15.50
N ASP A 100 -7.26 -4.17 -14.28
CA ASP A 100 -8.64 -3.78 -14.07
C ASP A 100 -8.85 -2.30 -14.37
N ASP A 101 -7.86 -1.45 -14.07
CA ASP A 101 -7.91 -0.02 -14.42
C ASP A 101 -7.99 0.20 -15.92
N ILE A 102 -7.16 -0.52 -16.69
CA ILE A 102 -7.19 -0.47 -18.16
C ILE A 102 -8.58 -0.84 -18.68
N ARG A 103 -9.16 -1.92 -18.17
CA ARG A 103 -10.48 -2.41 -18.54
C ARG A 103 -11.58 -1.40 -18.17
N ARG A 104 -11.56 -0.88 -16.95
CA ARG A 104 -12.53 0.11 -16.43
C ARG A 104 -12.48 1.40 -17.22
N ALA A 105 -11.29 1.93 -17.47
CA ALA A 105 -11.10 3.12 -18.29
C ALA A 105 -11.68 2.93 -19.71
N ALA A 106 -11.43 1.76 -20.33
CA ALA A 106 -11.99 1.45 -21.65
C ALA A 106 -13.54 1.38 -21.64
N ALA A 107 -14.15 0.86 -20.57
CA ALA A 107 -15.61 0.78 -20.41
C ALA A 107 -16.26 2.15 -20.17
N LEU A 108 -15.58 3.08 -19.49
CA LEU A 108 -16.07 4.42 -19.16
C LEU A 108 -15.90 5.42 -20.33
N ARG A 109 -14.89 5.21 -21.19
CA ARG A 109 -14.58 6.10 -22.31
C ARG A 109 -15.77 6.39 -23.25
N PRO A 110 -16.61 5.42 -23.68
CA PRO A 110 -17.76 5.70 -24.53
C PRO A 110 -18.79 6.63 -23.91
N LYS A 111 -18.85 6.67 -22.58
CA LYS A 111 -19.73 7.56 -21.82
C LYS A 111 -19.12 8.95 -21.60
N GLY A 112 -17.86 9.14 -21.99
CA GLY A 112 -17.12 10.39 -21.80
C GLY A 112 -16.66 10.62 -20.35
N ILE A 113 -16.77 9.60 -19.49
CA ILE A 113 -16.32 9.66 -18.11
C ILE A 113 -14.81 9.43 -18.07
N GLN A 114 -14.09 10.30 -17.37
CA GLN A 114 -12.66 10.22 -17.22
C GLN A 114 -12.29 9.28 -16.05
N TYR A 115 -11.18 8.57 -16.20
CA TYR A 115 -10.70 7.64 -15.17
C TYR A 115 -9.22 7.87 -14.88
N LEU A 116 -8.85 7.93 -13.62
CA LEU A 116 -7.46 7.93 -13.16
C LEU A 116 -7.27 6.79 -12.15
N ASP A 117 -6.16 6.12 -12.24
CA ASP A 117 -5.67 5.18 -11.23
C ASP A 117 -4.54 5.83 -10.43
N VAL A 118 -4.69 5.84 -9.10
CA VAL A 118 -3.76 6.55 -8.23
C VAL A 118 -3.26 5.61 -7.13
N GLY A 119 -2.08 5.03 -7.35
CA GLY A 119 -1.39 4.28 -6.34
C GLY A 119 -1.06 5.18 -5.15
N THR A 120 -1.65 4.89 -3.99
CA THR A 120 -1.54 5.71 -2.78
C THR A 120 -0.73 4.97 -1.72
N SER A 121 0.42 5.52 -1.32
CA SER A 121 1.27 4.99 -0.26
C SER A 121 1.39 5.98 0.90
N GLY A 122 1.38 5.49 2.15
CA GLY A 122 1.44 6.31 3.37
C GLY A 122 0.54 5.77 4.49
N GLY A 123 -0.39 4.90 4.17
CA GLY A 123 -1.26 4.21 5.12
C GLY A 123 -2.01 5.16 6.06
N ILE A 124 -2.12 4.78 7.32
CA ILE A 124 -2.81 5.58 8.34
C ILE A 124 -2.09 6.89 8.70
N PHE A 125 -0.80 6.98 8.42
CA PHE A 125 0.03 8.14 8.72
C PHE A 125 -0.08 9.25 7.67
N GLY A 126 -0.76 8.99 6.54
CA GLY A 126 -0.89 9.94 5.45
C GLY A 126 -1.61 11.25 5.81
N LEU A 127 -2.42 11.29 6.89
CA LEU A 127 -3.03 12.52 7.37
C LEU A 127 -1.97 13.57 7.73
N GLU A 128 -0.93 13.17 8.44
CA GLU A 128 0.13 14.09 8.92
C GLU A 128 1.32 14.14 7.96
N ARG A 129 1.78 12.98 7.47
CA ARG A 129 2.97 12.88 6.62
C ARG A 129 2.72 13.12 5.14
N GLY A 130 1.45 13.10 4.70
CA GLY A 130 1.09 13.06 3.28
C GLY A 130 1.17 11.66 2.67
N TYR A 131 0.70 11.56 1.43
CA TYR A 131 0.67 10.33 0.65
C TYR A 131 1.60 10.43 -0.54
N CYS A 132 2.47 9.45 -0.73
CA CYS A 132 3.19 9.28 -2.00
C CYS A 132 2.18 8.79 -3.06
N LEU A 133 2.04 9.55 -4.17
CA LEU A 133 1.01 9.30 -5.18
C LEU A 133 1.65 8.98 -6.54
N MET A 134 1.23 7.87 -7.12
CA MET A 134 1.64 7.41 -8.46
C MET A 134 0.41 7.44 -9.36
N ILE A 135 0.37 8.37 -10.33
CA ILE A 135 -0.85 8.73 -11.07
C ILE A 135 -0.79 8.15 -12.47
N GLY A 136 -1.79 7.36 -12.84
CA GLY A 136 -2.02 6.85 -14.18
C GLY A 136 -3.32 7.37 -14.79
N GLY A 137 -3.38 7.44 -16.13
CA GLY A 137 -4.56 7.86 -16.85
C GLY A 137 -4.31 8.96 -17.89
N ASP A 138 -5.34 9.74 -18.22
CA ASP A 138 -5.20 10.87 -19.14
C ASP A 138 -4.38 12.00 -18.48
N ARG A 139 -3.29 12.41 -19.16
CA ARG A 139 -2.37 13.43 -18.64
C ARG A 139 -3.07 14.78 -18.39
N ALA A 140 -3.95 15.21 -19.30
CA ALA A 140 -4.62 16.49 -19.17
C ALA A 140 -5.58 16.49 -17.96
N VAL A 141 -6.22 15.34 -17.68
CA VAL A 141 -7.06 15.17 -16.49
C VAL A 141 -6.21 15.19 -15.22
N ALA A 142 -5.07 14.49 -15.21
CA ALA A 142 -4.14 14.49 -14.09
C ALA A 142 -3.61 15.91 -13.80
N GLU A 143 -3.23 16.66 -14.83
CA GLU A 143 -2.75 18.05 -14.70
C GLU A 143 -3.86 18.99 -14.19
N ARG A 144 -5.11 18.82 -14.62
CA ARG A 144 -6.27 19.58 -14.12
C ARG A 144 -6.48 19.37 -12.61
N LEU A 145 -6.21 18.15 -12.12
CA LEU A 145 -6.41 17.75 -10.73
C LEU A 145 -5.14 17.90 -9.86
N ASP A 146 -4.08 18.48 -10.41
CA ASP A 146 -2.82 18.72 -9.70
C ASP A 146 -2.98 19.34 -8.30
N PRO A 147 -3.88 20.33 -8.07
CA PRO A 147 -4.07 20.87 -6.72
C PRO A 147 -4.55 19.85 -5.67
N ILE A 148 -5.31 18.83 -6.09
CA ILE A 148 -5.75 17.73 -5.21
C ILE A 148 -4.53 16.88 -4.82
N PHE A 149 -3.74 16.46 -5.81
CA PHE A 149 -2.56 15.63 -5.58
C PHE A 149 -1.48 16.37 -4.77
N ALA A 150 -1.25 17.64 -5.05
CA ALA A 150 -0.32 18.47 -4.30
C ALA A 150 -0.72 18.61 -2.82
N THR A 151 -2.01 18.70 -2.53
CA THR A 151 -2.51 18.75 -1.14
C THR A 151 -2.36 17.41 -0.42
N LEU A 152 -2.61 16.31 -1.13
CA LEU A 152 -2.49 14.97 -0.55
C LEU A 152 -1.04 14.55 -0.35
N ALA A 153 -0.13 14.99 -1.19
CA ALA A 153 1.29 14.64 -1.13
C ALA A 153 1.99 15.23 0.11
N PRO A 154 3.18 14.70 0.48
CA PRO A 154 3.97 15.23 1.59
C PRO A 154 4.34 16.72 1.42
N GLY A 155 4.58 17.16 0.19
CA GLY A 155 5.05 18.49 -0.10
C GLY A 155 6.56 18.63 0.14
N ASP A 156 6.95 19.69 0.84
CA ASP A 156 8.33 19.86 1.31
C ASP A 156 8.49 19.11 2.64
N ASP A 157 9.07 17.93 2.57
CA ASP A 157 9.26 17.01 3.70
C ASP A 157 10.68 17.10 4.30
N GLY A 158 11.47 18.07 3.85
CA GLY A 158 12.84 18.29 4.31
C GLY A 158 13.86 17.31 3.71
N VAL A 159 13.47 16.43 2.81
CA VAL A 159 14.42 15.55 2.09
C VAL A 159 15.24 16.39 1.10
N ALA A 160 16.56 16.29 1.18
CA ALA A 160 17.45 17.02 0.29
C ALA A 160 17.20 16.64 -1.18
N ARG A 161 17.18 17.64 -2.04
CA ARG A 161 17.02 17.44 -3.48
C ARG A 161 18.12 16.55 -4.04
N THR A 162 17.73 15.57 -4.85
CA THR A 162 18.69 14.69 -5.52
C THR A 162 19.48 15.49 -6.57
N PRO A 163 20.83 15.49 -6.53
CA PRO A 163 21.65 16.14 -7.55
C PRO A 163 21.33 15.63 -8.98
N GLY A 164 21.39 16.49 -9.97
CA GLY A 164 21.11 16.15 -11.37
C GLY A 164 19.62 16.13 -11.74
N ARG A 165 18.75 16.66 -10.88
CA ARG A 165 17.31 16.81 -11.18
C ARG A 165 16.92 18.21 -11.66
N GLU A 166 17.87 19.07 -11.99
CA GLU A 166 17.62 20.41 -12.53
C GLU A 166 16.81 20.32 -13.83
N GLY A 167 15.75 21.13 -13.92
CA GLY A 167 14.86 21.15 -15.09
C GLY A 167 13.85 19.98 -15.18
N ARG A 168 13.84 19.05 -14.22
CA ARG A 168 12.81 18.00 -14.13
C ARG A 168 11.56 18.52 -13.42
N ASP A 169 10.45 17.79 -13.61
CA ASP A 169 9.18 18.07 -12.91
C ASP A 169 9.37 17.96 -11.39
N GLY A 170 9.17 19.06 -10.68
CA GLY A 170 9.32 19.15 -9.22
C GLY A 170 8.25 18.43 -8.42
N ARG A 171 7.19 17.92 -9.05
CA ARG A 171 6.14 17.15 -8.37
C ARG A 171 6.69 15.88 -7.74
N ALA A 172 7.60 15.20 -8.41
CA ALA A 172 8.25 14.00 -7.89
C ALA A 172 9.03 14.29 -6.59
N GLU A 173 9.63 15.46 -6.46
CA GLU A 173 10.33 15.91 -5.26
C GLU A 173 9.39 16.27 -4.11
N ARG A 174 8.10 16.44 -4.40
CA ARG A 174 7.02 16.68 -3.43
C ARG A 174 6.19 15.43 -3.12
N GLY A 175 6.62 14.27 -3.64
CA GLY A 175 6.02 12.97 -3.34
C GLY A 175 4.87 12.53 -4.24
N TYR A 176 4.67 13.13 -5.44
CA TYR A 176 3.71 12.64 -6.41
C TYR A 176 4.19 12.79 -7.84
N ALA A 177 3.79 11.87 -8.72
CA ALA A 177 4.19 11.89 -10.12
C ALA A 177 3.13 11.29 -11.03
N TYR A 178 3.05 11.83 -12.26
CA TYR A 178 2.37 11.17 -13.36
C TYR A 178 3.26 10.05 -13.91
N CYS A 179 2.77 8.82 -13.87
CA CYS A 179 3.52 7.62 -14.22
C CYS A 179 3.24 7.13 -15.65
N GLY A 180 2.11 7.53 -16.26
CA GLY A 180 1.78 7.06 -17.60
C GLY A 180 0.27 6.92 -17.87
N PRO A 181 -0.13 6.16 -18.93
CA PRO A 181 -1.53 5.92 -19.24
C PRO A 181 -2.23 5.09 -18.15
N HIS A 182 -3.52 4.79 -18.36
CA HIS A 182 -4.34 4.02 -17.44
C HIS A 182 -3.67 2.71 -17.01
N GLY A 183 -3.65 2.44 -15.71
CA GLY A 183 -2.98 1.32 -15.07
C GLY A 183 -1.54 1.62 -14.64
N ALA A 184 -0.90 2.66 -15.17
CA ALA A 184 0.51 2.95 -14.84
C ALA A 184 0.71 3.35 -13.37
N GLY A 185 -0.25 4.03 -12.75
CA GLY A 185 -0.19 4.41 -11.33
C GLY A 185 -0.19 3.18 -10.43
N HIS A 186 -1.19 2.31 -10.59
CA HIS A 186 -1.27 1.07 -9.82
C HIS A 186 -0.18 0.06 -10.18
N PHE A 187 0.31 0.03 -11.42
CA PHE A 187 1.48 -0.77 -11.79
C PHE A 187 2.72 -0.37 -10.97
N VAL A 188 3.04 0.92 -10.96
CA VAL A 188 4.17 1.43 -10.16
C VAL A 188 3.95 1.16 -8.67
N LYS A 189 2.70 1.31 -8.18
CA LYS A 189 2.36 1.03 -6.78
C LYS A 189 2.53 -0.44 -6.41
N MET A 190 2.12 -1.39 -7.26
CA MET A 190 2.31 -2.81 -6.94
C MET A 190 3.79 -3.21 -6.89
N ILE A 191 4.63 -2.64 -7.77
CA ILE A 191 6.09 -2.85 -7.73
C ILE A 191 6.69 -2.28 -6.44
N HIS A 192 6.26 -1.06 -6.05
CA HIS A 192 6.63 -0.48 -4.75
C HIS A 192 6.32 -1.45 -3.60
N ASN A 193 5.13 -2.05 -3.57
CA ASN A 193 4.75 -2.99 -2.53
C ASN A 193 5.54 -4.31 -2.61
N GLY A 194 5.90 -4.78 -3.82
CA GLY A 194 6.80 -5.93 -3.98
C GLY A 194 8.17 -5.65 -3.34
N ILE A 195 8.74 -4.47 -3.58
CA ILE A 195 10.00 -4.03 -2.95
C ILE A 195 9.83 -3.94 -1.42
N GLU A 196 8.72 -3.41 -0.93
CA GLU A 196 8.39 -3.34 0.49
C GLU A 196 8.40 -4.75 1.14
N TYR A 197 7.83 -5.76 0.48
CA TYR A 197 7.86 -7.15 0.95
C TYR A 197 9.31 -7.66 1.09
N GLY A 198 10.16 -7.41 0.10
CA GLY A 198 11.58 -7.80 0.15
C GLY A 198 12.33 -7.11 1.28
N MET A 199 12.14 -5.81 1.47
CA MET A 199 12.76 -5.06 2.56
C MET A 199 12.31 -5.56 3.94
N MET A 200 11.00 -5.77 4.13
CA MET A 200 10.46 -6.32 5.38
C MET A 200 11.04 -7.70 5.68
N GLN A 201 11.17 -8.57 4.67
CA GLN A 201 11.72 -9.91 4.84
C GLN A 201 13.21 -9.85 5.22
N ALA A 202 14.00 -8.97 4.61
CA ALA A 202 15.41 -8.80 4.93
C ALA A 202 15.62 -8.33 6.38
N TYR A 203 14.84 -7.36 6.85
CA TYR A 203 14.89 -6.95 8.26
C TYR A 203 14.49 -8.08 9.21
N ALA A 204 13.42 -8.81 8.90
CA ALA A 204 12.94 -9.90 9.74
C ALA A 204 14.00 -10.99 9.90
N GLU A 205 14.61 -11.43 8.79
CA GLU A 205 15.67 -12.45 8.80
C GLU A 205 16.92 -11.98 9.56
N GLY A 206 17.37 -10.73 9.29
CA GLY A 206 18.54 -10.17 9.96
C GLY A 206 18.35 -10.05 11.47
N LEU A 207 17.21 -9.57 11.93
CA LEU A 207 16.90 -9.47 13.36
C LEU A 207 16.71 -10.83 14.02
N ASP A 208 16.17 -11.83 13.32
CA ASP A 208 16.04 -13.20 13.84
C ASP A 208 17.42 -13.89 13.98
N ILE A 209 18.36 -13.62 13.07
CA ILE A 209 19.76 -14.07 13.22
C ILE A 209 20.38 -13.47 14.49
N LEU A 210 20.22 -12.16 14.72
CA LEU A 210 20.73 -11.50 15.94
C LEU A 210 20.10 -12.09 17.20
N ARG A 211 18.79 -12.28 17.20
CA ARG A 211 18.06 -12.90 18.32
C ARG A 211 18.58 -14.31 18.63
N SER A 212 18.89 -15.08 17.58
CA SER A 212 19.33 -16.45 17.69
C SER A 212 20.80 -16.59 18.16
N ALA A 213 21.56 -15.49 18.21
CA ALA A 213 22.98 -15.48 18.58
C ALA A 213 23.27 -15.93 20.03
N SER A 214 22.26 -15.89 20.93
CA SER A 214 22.36 -16.39 22.31
C SER A 214 22.10 -17.90 22.46
N GLY A 215 21.77 -18.59 21.34
CA GLY A 215 21.34 -19.99 21.34
C GLY A 215 22.41 -20.96 21.91
N THR A 216 21.97 -21.98 22.64
CA THR A 216 22.86 -22.96 23.29
C THR A 216 23.61 -23.86 22.32
N SER A 217 23.21 -23.94 21.06
CA SER A 217 23.93 -24.62 19.96
C SER A 217 25.18 -23.85 19.51
N ILE A 218 25.32 -22.58 19.89
CA ILE A 218 26.49 -21.75 19.57
C ILE A 218 27.53 -21.92 20.67
N PRO A 219 28.83 -22.06 20.37
CA PRO A 219 29.91 -22.10 21.35
C PRO A 219 29.86 -20.88 22.27
N ALA A 220 30.11 -21.07 23.58
CA ALA A 220 29.90 -20.04 24.61
C ALA A 220 30.65 -18.73 24.32
N GLU A 221 31.87 -18.83 23.77
CA GLU A 221 32.72 -17.68 23.41
C GLU A 221 32.21 -16.87 22.21
N ARG A 222 31.19 -17.36 21.49
CA ARG A 222 30.55 -16.70 20.34
C ARG A 222 29.08 -16.41 20.55
N ARG A 223 28.57 -16.56 21.78
CA ARG A 223 27.21 -16.21 22.13
C ARG A 223 27.12 -14.74 22.44
N TYR A 224 26.10 -14.12 21.90
CA TYR A 224 25.79 -12.70 22.18
C TYR A 224 24.33 -12.59 22.58
N ASP A 225 24.08 -11.88 23.64
CA ASP A 225 22.74 -11.50 24.07
C ASP A 225 22.51 -10.02 23.68
N PHE A 226 21.81 -9.82 22.59
CA PHE A 226 21.62 -8.50 21.99
C PHE A 226 20.30 -7.88 22.43
N ASP A 227 20.33 -6.59 22.79
CA ASP A 227 19.13 -5.77 22.82
C ASP A 227 18.77 -5.35 21.39
N LEU A 228 17.73 -6.00 20.83
CA LEU A 228 17.30 -5.74 19.45
C LEU A 228 16.63 -4.37 19.29
N ALA A 229 16.01 -3.84 20.35
CA ALA A 229 15.41 -2.50 20.32
C ALA A 229 16.51 -1.44 20.18
N ASP A 230 17.58 -1.53 20.96
CA ASP A 230 18.71 -0.63 20.88
C ASP A 230 19.47 -0.77 19.54
N ILE A 231 19.62 -1.99 19.01
CA ILE A 231 20.24 -2.20 17.70
C ILE A 231 19.40 -1.57 16.58
N ALA A 232 18.10 -1.78 16.56
CA ALA A 232 17.22 -1.16 15.59
C ALA A 232 17.25 0.37 15.71
N GLU A 233 17.29 0.91 16.94
CA GLU A 233 17.42 2.34 17.20
C GLU A 233 18.75 2.91 16.66
N VAL A 234 19.87 2.25 16.90
CA VAL A 234 21.18 2.66 16.32
C VAL A 234 21.13 2.66 14.80
N TRP A 235 20.58 1.64 14.18
CA TRP A 235 20.55 1.53 12.73
C TRP A 235 19.68 2.60 12.06
N ARG A 236 18.59 3.03 12.68
CA ARG A 236 17.75 4.11 12.12
C ARG A 236 18.43 5.48 12.18
N HIS A 237 19.44 5.67 13.01
CA HIS A 237 20.22 6.90 13.16
C HIS A 237 21.49 6.92 12.31
N GLY A 238 21.32 6.89 10.97
CA GLY A 238 22.40 7.15 10.03
C GLY A 238 23.07 5.93 9.42
N SER A 239 22.57 4.71 9.63
CA SER A 239 23.08 3.56 8.89
C SER A 239 22.50 3.52 7.46
N VAL A 240 23.18 2.78 6.56
CA VAL A 240 22.75 2.64 5.18
C VAL A 240 21.42 1.85 5.04
N VAL A 241 21.01 1.11 6.06
CA VAL A 241 19.73 0.39 6.11
C VAL A 241 18.61 1.19 6.76
N SER A 242 18.81 2.47 7.06
CA SER A 242 17.75 3.31 7.61
C SER A 242 16.57 3.43 6.64
N SER A 243 15.36 3.31 7.14
CA SER A 243 14.12 3.45 6.37
C SER A 243 12.93 3.64 7.31
N TRP A 244 11.80 4.10 6.78
CA TRP A 244 10.57 4.13 7.59
C TRP A 244 10.14 2.75 8.10
N LEU A 245 10.38 1.67 7.35
CA LEU A 245 10.12 0.31 7.83
C LEU A 245 10.97 -0.03 9.06
N LEU A 246 12.22 0.41 9.09
CA LEU A 246 13.07 0.24 10.27
C LEU A 246 12.60 1.09 11.46
N ASP A 247 12.10 2.31 11.23
CA ASP A 247 11.49 3.15 12.28
C ASP A 247 10.31 2.43 12.95
N LEU A 248 9.43 1.82 12.14
CA LEU A 248 8.29 1.05 12.63
C LEU A 248 8.74 -0.22 13.39
N THR A 249 9.81 -0.85 12.93
CA THR A 249 10.40 -2.03 13.59
C THR A 249 10.99 -1.65 14.95
N ALA A 250 11.75 -0.56 15.03
CA ALA A 250 12.30 -0.07 16.29
C ALA A 250 11.20 0.29 17.30
N ALA A 251 10.13 0.96 16.85
CA ALA A 251 8.99 1.27 17.69
C ALA A 251 8.31 0.01 18.25
N ALA A 252 8.10 -1.02 17.43
CA ALA A 252 7.49 -2.28 17.86
C ALA A 252 8.36 -3.04 18.85
N LEU A 253 9.69 -3.07 18.65
CA LEU A 253 10.63 -3.71 19.56
C LEU A 253 10.76 -2.95 20.89
N ALA A 254 10.71 -1.62 20.86
CA ALA A 254 10.71 -0.80 22.08
C ALA A 254 9.43 -1.01 22.92
N GLU A 255 8.28 -1.20 22.27
CA GLU A 255 7.02 -1.51 22.94
C GLU A 255 7.03 -2.93 23.55
N ASN A 256 7.51 -3.92 22.78
CA ASN A 256 7.58 -5.32 23.20
C ASN A 256 8.74 -6.05 22.54
N ALA A 257 9.87 -6.17 23.21
CA ALA A 257 11.09 -6.79 22.70
C ALA A 257 10.93 -8.26 22.24
N THR A 258 9.92 -8.97 22.74
CA THR A 258 9.61 -10.36 22.35
C THR A 258 8.58 -10.48 21.25
N LEU A 259 7.90 -9.37 20.88
CA LEU A 259 6.79 -9.32 19.94
C LEU A 259 5.68 -10.36 20.23
N SER A 260 5.48 -10.70 21.52
CA SER A 260 4.58 -11.78 21.95
C SER A 260 3.10 -11.54 21.62
N SER A 261 2.71 -10.32 21.30
CA SER A 261 1.37 -9.96 20.83
C SER A 261 1.08 -10.36 19.37
N TYR A 262 2.10 -10.77 18.61
CA TYR A 262 1.98 -11.15 17.21
C TYR A 262 2.09 -12.67 17.03
N SER A 263 1.21 -13.26 16.24
CA SER A 263 1.18 -14.70 15.98
C SER A 263 2.25 -15.17 14.97
N GLY A 264 2.81 -14.25 14.18
CA GLY A 264 3.71 -14.58 13.08
C GLY A 264 3.00 -14.98 11.78
N VAL A 265 1.65 -14.95 11.73
CA VAL A 265 0.88 -15.15 10.50
C VAL A 265 0.88 -13.85 9.70
N VAL A 266 1.38 -13.89 8.46
CA VAL A 266 1.50 -12.70 7.60
C VAL A 266 0.67 -12.88 6.34
N GLU A 267 -0.38 -12.06 6.22
CA GLU A 267 -1.22 -12.03 5.03
C GLU A 267 -0.56 -11.25 3.88
N ASP A 268 -1.04 -11.49 2.67
CA ASP A 268 -0.74 -10.66 1.49
C ASP A 268 -2.03 -10.05 0.94
N SER A 269 -1.95 -8.86 0.38
CA SER A 269 -3.08 -8.11 -0.18
C SER A 269 -3.10 -8.10 -1.72
N GLY A 270 -2.33 -8.99 -2.34
CA GLY A 270 -2.32 -9.24 -3.79
C GLY A 270 -1.12 -8.66 -4.53
N GLU A 271 -0.57 -7.52 -4.12
CA GLU A 271 0.46 -6.79 -4.88
C GLU A 271 1.75 -7.59 -5.04
N GLY A 272 2.17 -8.33 -4.00
CA GLY A 272 3.33 -9.21 -4.11
C GLY A 272 3.15 -10.28 -5.19
N ARG A 273 1.93 -10.84 -5.31
CA ARG A 273 1.58 -11.79 -6.37
C ARG A 273 1.61 -11.12 -7.75
N TRP A 274 1.01 -9.95 -7.88
CA TRP A 274 0.97 -9.20 -9.13
C TRP A 274 2.37 -8.79 -9.58
N THR A 275 3.23 -8.37 -8.65
CA THR A 275 4.64 -8.05 -8.92
C THR A 275 5.41 -9.26 -9.46
N VAL A 276 5.28 -10.42 -8.82
CA VAL A 276 5.94 -11.67 -9.29
C VAL A 276 5.40 -12.08 -10.65
N ASN A 277 4.08 -11.97 -10.89
CA ASN A 277 3.50 -12.25 -12.19
C ASN A 277 4.01 -11.30 -13.28
N ALA A 278 4.14 -10.01 -12.98
CA ALA A 278 4.73 -9.05 -13.92
C ALA A 278 6.18 -9.39 -14.25
N ALA A 279 6.99 -9.77 -13.24
CA ALA A 279 8.35 -10.21 -13.46
C ALA A 279 8.43 -11.44 -14.38
N ILE A 280 7.50 -12.40 -14.24
CA ILE A 280 7.42 -13.57 -15.12
C ILE A 280 7.06 -13.16 -16.57
N GLU A 281 6.07 -12.28 -16.73
CA GLU A 281 5.63 -11.82 -18.05
C GLU A 281 6.70 -10.99 -18.78
N GLU A 282 7.46 -10.20 -18.03
CA GLU A 282 8.54 -9.35 -18.54
C GLU A 282 9.88 -10.09 -18.64
N ALA A 283 9.94 -11.35 -18.21
CA ALA A 283 11.16 -12.15 -18.09
C ALA A 283 12.27 -11.49 -17.27
N VAL A 284 11.88 -10.82 -16.19
CA VAL A 284 12.78 -10.16 -15.23
C VAL A 284 13.05 -11.07 -14.05
N PRO A 285 14.32 -11.32 -13.67
CA PRO A 285 14.66 -12.03 -12.45
C PRO A 285 14.17 -11.28 -11.20
N ALA A 286 13.48 -11.97 -10.28
CA ALA A 286 12.89 -11.37 -9.10
C ALA A 286 12.94 -12.30 -7.87
N GLU A 287 14.10 -12.92 -7.64
CA GLU A 287 14.32 -13.95 -6.61
C GLU A 287 13.96 -13.44 -5.21
N VAL A 288 14.42 -12.25 -4.85
CA VAL A 288 14.16 -11.66 -3.52
C VAL A 288 12.68 -11.41 -3.31
N LEU A 289 11.99 -10.83 -4.30
CA LEU A 289 10.56 -10.53 -4.21
C LEU A 289 9.72 -11.81 -4.18
N ALA A 290 10.07 -12.81 -4.98
CA ALA A 290 9.42 -14.12 -4.98
C ALA A 290 9.61 -14.83 -3.63
N ALA A 291 10.83 -14.88 -3.09
CA ALA A 291 11.13 -15.48 -1.80
C ALA A 291 10.32 -14.82 -0.68
N SER A 292 10.26 -13.49 -0.63
CA SER A 292 9.50 -12.75 0.38
C SER A 292 7.99 -13.04 0.34
N LEU A 293 7.41 -13.19 -0.86
CA LEU A 293 6.01 -13.60 -1.04
C LEU A 293 5.78 -15.02 -0.54
N PHE A 294 6.66 -15.98 -0.90
CA PHE A 294 6.52 -17.38 -0.49
C PHE A 294 6.71 -17.56 1.02
N THR A 295 7.53 -16.73 1.67
CA THR A 295 7.64 -16.70 3.13
C THR A 295 6.31 -16.33 3.79
N ARG A 296 5.56 -15.36 3.23
CA ARG A 296 4.19 -15.06 3.71
C ARG A 296 3.25 -16.25 3.54
N PHE A 297 3.31 -16.97 2.41
CA PHE A 297 2.52 -18.19 2.24
C PHE A 297 2.91 -19.25 3.28
N ARG A 298 4.21 -19.39 3.55
CA ARG A 298 4.74 -20.34 4.54
C ARG A 298 4.29 -20.00 5.96
N SER A 299 4.21 -18.72 6.32
CA SER A 299 3.80 -18.28 7.66
C SER A 299 2.39 -18.72 8.05
N ARG A 300 1.53 -19.01 7.07
CA ARG A 300 0.13 -19.46 7.25
C ARG A 300 -0.05 -20.97 7.36
N GLN A 301 1.07 -21.73 7.29
CA GLN A 301 1.06 -23.21 7.31
C GLN A 301 2.04 -23.72 8.36
N GLN A 302 1.66 -24.73 9.13
CA GLN A 302 2.57 -25.34 10.12
C GLN A 302 3.54 -26.30 9.44
N HIS A 303 3.04 -27.38 8.82
CA HIS A 303 3.83 -28.34 8.06
C HIS A 303 3.14 -28.63 6.73
N THR A 304 3.82 -28.31 5.63
CA THR A 304 3.26 -28.52 4.29
C THR A 304 3.33 -29.99 3.88
N PHE A 305 2.50 -30.37 2.92
CA PHE A 305 2.57 -31.70 2.31
C PHE A 305 3.93 -31.96 1.65
N ALA A 306 4.56 -30.93 1.10
CA ALA A 306 5.92 -31.02 0.55
C ALA A 306 6.95 -31.42 1.61
N GLU A 307 6.90 -30.86 2.81
CA GLU A 307 7.78 -31.22 3.92
C GLU A 307 7.55 -32.69 4.36
N LYS A 308 6.31 -33.16 4.36
CA LYS A 308 5.98 -34.57 4.65
C LYS A 308 6.55 -35.50 3.58
N ILE A 309 6.50 -35.13 2.30
CA ILE A 309 7.12 -35.91 1.21
C ILE A 309 8.65 -35.95 1.39
N LEU A 310 9.28 -34.84 1.75
CA LEU A 310 10.72 -34.81 2.03
C LEU A 310 11.10 -35.77 3.17
N SER A 311 10.34 -35.75 4.26
CA SER A 311 10.53 -36.72 5.37
C SER A 311 10.36 -38.16 4.90
N ALA A 312 9.32 -38.46 4.13
CA ALA A 312 9.06 -39.80 3.60
C ALA A 312 10.17 -40.27 2.65
N MET A 313 10.68 -39.41 1.77
CA MET A 313 11.81 -39.72 0.90
C MET A 313 13.10 -39.99 1.71
N ARG A 314 13.43 -39.17 2.72
CA ARG A 314 14.57 -39.37 3.60
C ARG A 314 14.47 -40.69 4.35
N PHE A 315 13.28 -41.07 4.80
CA PHE A 315 13.06 -42.38 5.40
C PHE A 315 13.24 -43.51 4.37
N GLY A 316 12.67 -43.35 3.16
CA GLY A 316 12.70 -44.40 2.12
C GLY A 316 14.10 -44.75 1.61
N PHE A 317 14.95 -43.73 1.39
CA PHE A 317 16.29 -44.00 0.87
C PHE A 317 17.39 -44.19 1.95
N GLY A 318 17.20 -43.62 3.14
CA GLY A 318 18.25 -43.61 4.18
C GLY A 318 17.80 -44.07 5.56
N GLY A 319 16.55 -44.50 5.75
CA GLY A 319 16.05 -44.94 7.04
C GLY A 319 15.97 -43.82 8.12
N HIS A 320 16.06 -42.55 7.71
CA HIS A 320 16.03 -41.39 8.62
C HIS A 320 14.66 -41.22 9.24
N VAL A 321 14.54 -41.48 10.54
CA VAL A 321 13.31 -41.33 11.30
C VAL A 321 13.20 -39.84 11.75
N GLU A 322 11.97 -39.27 11.70
CA GLU A 322 11.73 -37.95 12.25
C GLU A 322 11.97 -37.94 13.77
N PRO A 323 12.50 -36.83 14.35
CA PRO A 323 12.58 -36.67 15.79
C PRO A 323 11.17 -36.77 16.40
N LYS A 324 11.02 -37.55 17.48
CA LYS A 324 9.78 -37.53 18.25
C LYS A 324 9.61 -36.14 18.87
N LYS A 325 8.45 -35.53 18.64
CA LYS A 325 8.04 -34.27 19.30
C LYS A 325 7.88 -34.49 20.80
#